data_44f33b295b74e8565f24260ba22df71b
#
_entry.id   44f33b295b74e8565f24260ba22df71b
#
_cell.length_a   1.000
_cell.length_b   1.000
_cell.length_c   1.000
_cell.angle_alpha   90.00
_cell.angle_beta   90.00
_cell.angle_gamma   90.00
#
_symmetry.space_group_name_H-M   'P 1'
#
loop_
_entity.id
_entity.type
_entity.pdbx_description
1 polymer ?
#
loop_
_entity_poly.entity_id
_entity_poly.type
_entity_poly.pdbx_seq_one_letter_code
_entity_poly.pdbx_strand_id
1 'polypeptide(L)'
;MSAVRIGPYTLQNGLILAPMAGVTDQPFRQLCKRLGAGLVVSEMVTSDMSLWNTRKSRMRMIHEGDPEPRSVQIAGGDAQMLADAARANVELGAQIIDINMGCPAKKVCNKAAGSALLKDEQLVAEILQAVVGAVDVPVTLKIRTGWDRDNKNGLTVAKIAEQAGITALAVHGRTRADLYTGEAEYDTIAAIKQAVSMTVFANGDIDSAEKARRVLHATGADGLLIGRAAQGRPWIFREIEHFLRTGEVLPAPELVEVERILLEHLAALHAFYGDVMGVRIARKHVGWYLATLPGAKEFRAQFNRLDETQAQVATVREFFAGRDKSLGTGDGEGVAA
;
A
#
# COMPACT_ATOMS: atom_id res chain seq x y z
N MET A 1 -5.39 14.67 -15.06
CA MET A 1 -6.38 14.05 -14.16
C MET A 1 -7.11 15.15 -13.40
N SER A 2 -8.43 15.02 -13.18
CA SER A 2 -9.18 15.87 -12.25
C SER A 2 -8.62 15.70 -10.83
N ALA A 3 -8.75 16.75 -10.01
CA ALA A 3 -8.33 16.68 -8.60
C ALA A 3 -9.13 15.60 -7.87
N VAL A 4 -8.45 14.63 -7.29
CA VAL A 4 -9.07 13.56 -6.50
C VAL A 4 -9.32 14.05 -5.08
N ARG A 5 -10.54 13.84 -4.57
CA ARG A 5 -10.95 14.30 -3.24
C ARG A 5 -11.40 13.14 -2.35
N ILE A 6 -11.06 13.22 -1.08
CA ILE A 6 -11.58 12.36 -0.01
C ILE A 6 -12.10 13.28 1.10
N GLY A 7 -13.42 13.46 1.16
CA GLY A 7 -14.02 14.45 2.05
C GLY A 7 -13.45 15.86 1.79
N PRO A 8 -12.92 16.56 2.82
CA PRO A 8 -12.34 17.88 2.67
C PRO A 8 -10.95 17.89 2.03
N TYR A 9 -10.30 16.73 1.90
CA TYR A 9 -8.93 16.64 1.43
C TYR A 9 -8.86 16.53 -0.09
N THR A 10 -8.15 17.46 -0.73
CA THR A 10 -7.78 17.37 -2.15
C THR A 10 -6.38 16.77 -2.24
N LEU A 11 -6.27 15.61 -2.89
CA LEU A 11 -4.99 14.92 -3.05
C LEU A 11 -4.16 15.57 -4.15
N GLN A 12 -2.83 15.56 -3.99
CA GLN A 12 -1.90 16.06 -4.99
C GLN A 12 -2.04 15.31 -6.32
N ASN A 13 -2.29 14.01 -6.26
CA ASN A 13 -2.62 13.14 -7.38
C ASN A 13 -3.46 11.95 -6.89
N GLY A 14 -4.00 11.16 -7.82
CA GLY A 14 -4.83 9.99 -7.53
C GLY A 14 -4.06 8.69 -7.27
N LEU A 15 -2.77 8.75 -6.89
CA LEU A 15 -1.96 7.55 -6.64
C LEU A 15 -1.81 7.31 -5.13
N ILE A 16 -2.30 6.17 -4.67
CA ILE A 16 -2.32 5.82 -3.24
C ILE A 16 -1.44 4.61 -2.98
N LEU A 17 -0.60 4.67 -1.94
CA LEU A 17 0.07 3.48 -1.42
C LEU A 17 -0.95 2.60 -0.70
N ALA A 18 -1.18 1.39 -1.23
CA ALA A 18 -2.11 0.42 -0.65
C ALA A 18 -1.63 -0.07 0.72
N PRO A 19 -2.53 -0.25 1.71
CA PRO A 19 -2.18 -0.86 2.98
C PRO A 19 -1.74 -2.31 2.80
N MET A 20 -0.54 -2.64 3.29
CA MET A 20 0.06 -3.98 3.22
C MET A 20 0.64 -4.36 4.58
N ALA A 21 0.03 -5.33 5.27
CA ALA A 21 0.46 -5.76 6.59
C ALA A 21 1.92 -6.27 6.60
N GLY A 22 2.72 -5.70 7.46
CA GLY A 22 4.15 -5.97 7.56
C GLY A 22 5.01 -5.25 6.51
N VAL A 23 4.45 -4.35 5.70
CA VAL A 23 5.15 -3.65 4.61
C VAL A 23 5.00 -2.14 4.72
N THR A 24 3.77 -1.65 4.84
CA THR A 24 3.48 -0.21 4.85
C THR A 24 3.58 0.38 6.26
N ASP A 25 4.73 0.11 6.91
CA ASP A 25 5.14 0.78 8.13
C ASP A 25 5.42 2.28 7.88
N GLN A 26 5.58 3.04 8.95
CA GLN A 26 5.78 4.48 8.86
C GLN A 26 6.97 4.87 7.97
N PRO A 27 8.17 4.26 8.11
CA PRO A 27 9.30 4.56 7.23
C PRO A 27 8.98 4.41 5.76
N PHE A 28 8.27 3.33 5.39
CA PHE A 28 7.91 3.09 4.00
C PHE A 28 6.83 4.05 3.49
N ARG A 29 5.84 4.40 4.33
CA ARG A 29 4.81 5.40 3.99
C ARG A 29 5.43 6.76 3.72
N GLN A 30 6.30 7.24 4.61
CA GLN A 30 7.03 8.51 4.45
C GLN A 30 7.85 8.53 3.15
N LEU A 31 8.56 7.43 2.87
CA LEU A 31 9.36 7.29 1.65
C LEU A 31 8.49 7.34 0.39
N CYS A 32 7.41 6.55 0.31
CA CYS A 32 6.51 6.55 -0.84
C CYS A 32 5.82 7.90 -1.04
N LYS A 33 5.42 8.58 0.04
CA LYS A 33 4.84 9.93 -0.05
C LYS A 33 5.82 10.92 -0.64
N ARG A 34 7.07 10.93 -0.17
CA ARG A 34 8.13 11.79 -0.69
C ARG A 34 8.44 11.49 -2.17
N LEU A 35 8.27 10.25 -2.60
CA LEU A 35 8.50 9.81 -3.98
C LEU A 35 7.24 9.86 -4.87
N GLY A 36 6.19 10.61 -4.46
CA GLY A 36 5.10 10.99 -5.33
C GLY A 36 3.76 10.31 -5.07
N ALA A 37 3.61 9.50 -4.01
CA ALA A 37 2.28 9.02 -3.64
C ALA A 37 1.39 10.19 -3.17
N GLY A 38 0.19 10.31 -3.74
CA GLY A 38 -0.80 11.33 -3.34
C GLY A 38 -1.35 11.12 -1.93
N LEU A 39 -1.50 9.84 -1.56
CA LEU A 39 -1.90 9.42 -0.20
C LEU A 39 -1.20 8.11 0.17
N VAL A 40 -1.01 7.89 1.45
CA VAL A 40 -0.49 6.63 2.00
C VAL A 40 -1.42 6.13 3.11
N VAL A 41 -1.72 4.83 3.12
CA VAL A 41 -2.60 4.22 4.12
C VAL A 41 -1.79 3.35 5.07
N SER A 42 -2.06 3.42 6.36
CA SER A 42 -1.35 2.65 7.38
C SER A 42 -1.57 1.14 7.23
N GLU A 43 -0.74 0.34 7.89
CA GLU A 43 -1.08 -1.06 8.14
C GLU A 43 -2.38 -1.15 8.96
N MET A 44 -3.16 -2.22 8.75
CA MET A 44 -4.40 -2.41 9.49
C MET A 44 -4.15 -2.56 11.00
N VAL A 45 -4.90 -1.82 11.79
CA VAL A 45 -5.01 -1.90 13.23
C VAL A 45 -6.25 -2.75 13.56
N THR A 46 -6.15 -3.64 14.55
CA THR A 46 -7.31 -4.43 14.98
C THR A 46 -8.33 -3.58 15.71
N SER A 47 -9.63 -3.83 15.51
CA SER A 47 -10.70 -3.21 16.32
C SER A 47 -10.75 -3.72 17.77
N ASP A 48 -10.12 -4.85 18.04
CA ASP A 48 -9.96 -5.36 19.41
C ASP A 48 -8.90 -4.54 20.15
N MET A 49 -9.37 -3.53 20.90
CA MET A 49 -8.52 -2.60 21.64
C MET A 49 -7.76 -3.27 22.79
N SER A 50 -8.19 -4.43 23.27
CA SER A 50 -7.46 -5.19 24.29
C SER A 50 -6.08 -5.65 23.79
N LEU A 51 -5.92 -5.76 22.46
CA LEU A 51 -4.67 -6.14 21.79
C LEU A 51 -3.75 -4.95 21.46
N TRP A 52 -4.15 -3.71 21.74
CA TRP A 52 -3.38 -2.51 21.40
C TRP A 52 -2.11 -2.35 22.25
N ASN A 53 -2.08 -2.95 23.43
CA ASN A 53 -0.90 -2.94 24.30
C ASN A 53 0.26 -3.80 23.80
N THR A 54 0.08 -4.60 22.73
CA THR A 54 1.19 -5.35 22.16
C THR A 54 2.17 -4.41 21.45
N ARG A 55 3.49 -4.71 21.50
CA ARG A 55 4.52 -3.92 20.78
C ARG A 55 4.13 -3.71 19.31
N LYS A 56 3.64 -4.75 18.65
CA LYS A 56 3.27 -4.70 17.23
C LYS A 56 2.11 -3.74 16.98
N SER A 57 1.08 -3.75 17.82
CA SER A 57 -0.05 -2.83 17.69
C SER A 57 0.37 -1.40 17.95
N ARG A 58 1.16 -1.15 19.01
CA ARG A 58 1.68 0.20 19.31
C ARG A 58 2.45 0.79 18.14
N MET A 59 3.35 0.02 17.52
CA MET A 59 4.14 0.48 16.36
C MET A 59 3.27 0.85 15.14
N ARG A 60 2.09 0.22 14.98
CA ARG A 60 1.14 0.52 13.91
C ARG A 60 0.28 1.76 14.18
N MET A 61 0.13 2.12 15.45
CA MET A 61 -0.66 3.27 15.89
C MET A 61 0.17 4.55 16.07
N ILE A 62 1.48 4.51 15.79
CA ILE A 62 2.31 5.70 15.74
C ILE A 62 2.00 6.44 14.44
N HIS A 63 1.30 7.58 14.58
CA HIS A 63 0.94 8.45 13.46
C HIS A 63 1.67 9.80 13.51
N GLU A 64 2.39 10.06 14.59
CA GLU A 64 3.28 11.22 14.69
C GLU A 64 4.37 11.16 13.61
N GLY A 65 4.49 12.22 12.80
CA GLY A 65 5.39 12.25 11.66
C GLY A 65 4.88 11.56 10.39
N ASP A 66 3.70 10.94 10.41
CA ASP A 66 3.07 10.46 9.16
C ASP A 66 2.66 11.65 8.27
N PRO A 67 2.77 11.51 6.94
CA PRO A 67 2.34 12.56 6.01
C PRO A 67 0.83 12.77 6.06
N GLU A 68 0.41 14.01 5.99
CA GLU A 68 -1.00 14.36 5.97
C GLU A 68 -1.62 14.24 4.56
N PRO A 69 -2.94 13.94 4.47
CA PRO A 69 -3.81 13.52 5.57
C PRO A 69 -3.47 12.11 6.06
N ARG A 70 -3.46 11.91 7.39
CA ARG A 70 -3.14 10.64 8.03
C ARG A 70 -4.30 9.66 7.88
N SER A 71 -4.14 8.68 6.99
CA SER A 71 -5.13 7.64 6.74
C SER A 71 -4.80 6.37 7.49
N VAL A 72 -5.67 5.99 8.43
CA VAL A 72 -5.49 4.85 9.32
C VAL A 72 -6.48 3.75 8.97
N GLN A 73 -5.95 2.55 8.64
CA GLN A 73 -6.79 1.40 8.34
C GLN A 73 -7.11 0.59 9.60
N ILE A 74 -8.41 0.34 9.83
CA ILE A 74 -8.93 -0.52 10.90
C ILE A 74 -9.53 -1.81 10.34
N ALA A 75 -9.46 -2.90 11.13
CA ALA A 75 -9.98 -4.21 10.75
C ALA A 75 -10.64 -4.93 11.92
N GLY A 76 -11.83 -5.42 11.69
CA GLY A 76 -12.65 -6.16 12.66
C GLY A 76 -13.86 -6.77 12.00
N GLY A 77 -14.68 -7.47 12.78
CA GLY A 77 -15.93 -8.10 12.33
C GLY A 77 -17.15 -7.70 13.16
N ASP A 78 -16.99 -6.79 14.12
CA ASP A 78 -18.05 -6.29 14.98
C ASP A 78 -18.22 -4.77 14.79
N ALA A 79 -19.46 -4.34 14.61
CA ALA A 79 -19.78 -2.95 14.28
C ALA A 79 -19.41 -1.97 15.41
N GLN A 80 -19.72 -2.33 16.65
CA GLN A 80 -19.44 -1.46 17.80
C GLN A 80 -17.94 -1.38 18.08
N MET A 81 -17.22 -2.51 18.01
CA MET A 81 -15.77 -2.53 18.19
C MET A 81 -15.05 -1.71 17.11
N LEU A 82 -15.53 -1.75 15.86
CA LEU A 82 -14.97 -0.92 14.77
C LEU A 82 -15.25 0.57 14.96
N ALA A 83 -16.45 0.92 15.43
CA ALA A 83 -16.82 2.29 15.76
C ALA A 83 -15.95 2.85 16.92
N ASP A 84 -15.73 2.05 17.97
CA ASP A 84 -14.87 2.43 19.09
C ASP A 84 -13.41 2.58 18.67
N ALA A 85 -12.90 1.65 17.84
CA ALA A 85 -11.55 1.73 17.30
C ALA A 85 -11.39 2.94 16.37
N ALA A 86 -12.42 3.32 15.60
CA ALA A 86 -12.39 4.52 14.76
C ALA A 86 -12.26 5.78 15.61
N ARG A 87 -13.09 5.96 16.66
CA ARG A 87 -13.00 7.09 17.60
C ARG A 87 -11.60 7.20 18.21
N ALA A 88 -11.11 6.09 18.75
CA ALA A 88 -9.81 6.06 19.40
C ALA A 88 -8.65 6.39 18.43
N ASN A 89 -8.72 5.96 17.15
CA ASN A 89 -7.70 6.34 16.17
C ASN A 89 -7.81 7.81 15.76
N VAL A 90 -9.00 8.40 15.72
CA VAL A 90 -9.19 9.86 15.52
C VAL A 90 -8.58 10.65 16.67
N GLU A 91 -8.78 10.23 17.91
CA GLU A 91 -8.14 10.83 19.09
C GLU A 91 -6.60 10.74 19.03
N LEU A 92 -6.05 9.66 18.42
CA LEU A 92 -4.64 9.50 18.15
C LEU A 92 -4.14 10.27 16.92
N GLY A 93 -5.00 11.05 16.27
CA GLY A 93 -4.66 11.95 15.18
C GLY A 93 -4.90 11.41 13.77
N ALA A 94 -5.70 10.35 13.60
CA ALA A 94 -6.18 9.94 12.29
C ALA A 94 -7.08 11.02 11.68
N GLN A 95 -6.86 11.33 10.40
CA GLN A 95 -7.62 12.32 9.64
C GLN A 95 -8.54 11.67 8.59
N ILE A 96 -8.31 10.40 8.31
CA ILE A 96 -9.16 9.53 7.48
C ILE A 96 -9.16 8.15 8.17
N ILE A 97 -10.34 7.57 8.34
CA ILE A 97 -10.48 6.16 8.76
C ILE A 97 -10.75 5.31 7.54
N ASP A 98 -9.92 4.28 7.30
CA ASP A 98 -10.11 3.31 6.22
C ASP A 98 -10.54 1.96 6.79
N ILE A 99 -11.65 1.39 6.31
CA ILE A 99 -12.17 0.10 6.78
C ILE A 99 -11.64 -1.02 5.88
N ASN A 100 -11.04 -2.06 6.48
CA ASN A 100 -10.56 -3.22 5.74
C ASN A 100 -11.66 -4.30 5.60
N MET A 101 -12.18 -4.47 4.39
CA MET A 101 -13.03 -5.60 3.98
C MET A 101 -12.42 -6.37 2.80
N GLY A 102 -11.09 -6.32 2.64
CA GLY A 102 -10.39 -6.93 1.52
C GLY A 102 -9.28 -7.93 1.89
N CYS A 103 -8.87 -8.01 3.17
CA CYS A 103 -7.79 -8.90 3.58
C CYS A 103 -8.20 -10.39 3.45
N PRO A 104 -7.49 -11.21 2.62
CA PRO A 104 -7.86 -12.61 2.40
C PRO A 104 -7.20 -13.58 3.38
N ALA A 105 -6.38 -13.09 4.31
CA ALA A 105 -5.59 -13.91 5.21
C ALA A 105 -6.48 -14.77 6.12
N LYS A 106 -6.22 -16.09 6.18
CA LYS A 106 -7.00 -17.04 7.00
C LYS A 106 -7.18 -16.57 8.44
N LYS A 107 -6.11 -16.03 9.05
CA LYS A 107 -6.16 -15.52 10.43
C LYS A 107 -7.17 -14.36 10.62
N VAL A 108 -7.38 -13.54 9.61
CA VAL A 108 -8.35 -12.43 9.61
C VAL A 108 -9.73 -12.95 9.31
N CYS A 109 -9.90 -13.75 8.26
CA CYS A 109 -11.18 -14.33 7.86
C CYS A 109 -11.76 -15.26 8.92
N ASN A 110 -10.94 -16.01 9.65
CA ASN A 110 -11.40 -16.88 10.75
C ASN A 110 -11.98 -16.10 11.96
N LYS A 111 -11.73 -14.80 12.05
CA LYS A 111 -12.34 -13.87 13.01
C LYS A 111 -13.54 -13.11 12.41
N ALA A 112 -14.14 -13.61 11.32
CA ALA A 112 -15.21 -12.96 10.57
C ALA A 112 -14.89 -11.51 10.18
N ALA A 113 -13.62 -11.22 9.84
CA ALA A 113 -13.14 -9.89 9.50
C ALA A 113 -12.49 -9.88 8.09
N GLY A 114 -12.16 -8.69 7.59
CA GLY A 114 -11.58 -8.53 6.27
C GLY A 114 -12.53 -8.99 5.16
N SER A 115 -12.04 -9.75 4.17
CA SER A 115 -12.89 -10.19 3.05
C SER A 115 -13.96 -11.23 3.42
N ALA A 116 -13.96 -11.79 4.64
CA ALA A 116 -15.04 -12.65 5.12
C ALA A 116 -16.35 -11.88 5.30
N LEU A 117 -16.29 -10.58 5.56
CA LEU A 117 -17.46 -9.70 5.68
C LEU A 117 -18.27 -9.63 4.36
N LEU A 118 -17.64 -9.82 3.21
CA LEU A 118 -18.34 -9.83 1.91
C LEU A 118 -19.37 -10.95 1.76
N LYS A 119 -19.45 -11.88 2.71
CA LYS A 119 -20.46 -12.95 2.74
C LYS A 119 -21.78 -12.51 3.39
N ASP A 120 -21.80 -11.35 4.05
CA ASP A 120 -22.92 -10.85 4.83
C ASP A 120 -23.09 -9.35 4.60
N GLU A 121 -23.94 -9.01 3.61
CA GLU A 121 -24.18 -7.62 3.20
C GLU A 121 -24.91 -6.82 4.27
N GLN A 122 -25.71 -7.47 5.13
CA GLN A 122 -26.36 -6.80 6.25
C GLN A 122 -25.34 -6.37 7.30
N LEU A 123 -24.44 -7.27 7.68
CA LEU A 123 -23.32 -6.93 8.60
C LEU A 123 -22.41 -5.86 8.02
N VAL A 124 -22.15 -5.88 6.70
CA VAL A 124 -21.42 -4.80 6.02
C VAL A 124 -22.14 -3.47 6.23
N ALA A 125 -23.46 -3.38 6.00
CA ALA A 125 -24.21 -2.16 6.20
C ALA A 125 -24.17 -1.67 7.65
N GLU A 126 -24.36 -2.55 8.62
CA GLU A 126 -24.29 -2.26 10.06
C GLU A 126 -22.91 -1.69 10.46
N ILE A 127 -21.82 -2.32 10.00
CA ILE A 127 -20.45 -1.86 10.27
C ILE A 127 -20.22 -0.47 9.68
N LEU A 128 -20.57 -0.26 8.41
CA LEU A 128 -20.32 1.01 7.74
C LEU A 128 -21.10 2.16 8.39
N GLN A 129 -22.38 1.94 8.69
CA GLN A 129 -23.21 2.93 9.40
C GLN A 129 -22.66 3.25 10.79
N ALA A 130 -22.26 2.24 11.56
CA ALA A 130 -21.70 2.43 12.89
C ALA A 130 -20.40 3.24 12.86
N VAL A 131 -19.48 2.93 11.93
CA VAL A 131 -18.20 3.64 11.83
C VAL A 131 -18.39 5.07 11.32
N VAL A 132 -19.18 5.27 10.27
CA VAL A 132 -19.47 6.62 9.73
C VAL A 132 -20.18 7.50 10.78
N GLY A 133 -21.12 6.94 11.53
CA GLY A 133 -21.81 7.66 12.61
C GLY A 133 -20.96 7.91 13.86
N ALA A 134 -19.77 7.30 13.96
CA ALA A 134 -18.91 7.39 15.14
C ALA A 134 -17.87 8.50 15.08
N VAL A 135 -17.55 9.05 13.89
CA VAL A 135 -16.45 10.00 13.66
C VAL A 135 -16.84 11.11 12.70
N ASP A 136 -16.25 12.29 12.87
CA ASP A 136 -16.46 13.45 11.99
C ASP A 136 -15.45 13.52 10.83
N VAL A 137 -14.45 12.61 10.81
CA VAL A 137 -13.48 12.54 9.71
C VAL A 137 -14.00 11.65 8.57
N PRO A 138 -13.53 11.84 7.33
CA PRO A 138 -13.92 10.98 6.23
C PRO A 138 -13.64 9.50 6.51
N VAL A 139 -14.61 8.65 6.17
CA VAL A 139 -14.47 7.20 6.24
C VAL A 139 -14.35 6.65 4.82
N THR A 140 -13.35 5.81 4.58
CA THR A 140 -13.11 5.11 3.32
C THR A 140 -13.22 3.60 3.51
N LEU A 141 -13.40 2.87 2.43
CA LEU A 141 -13.56 1.43 2.46
C LEU A 141 -12.65 0.75 1.45
N LYS A 142 -12.00 -0.35 1.84
CA LYS A 142 -11.22 -1.19 0.92
C LYS A 142 -11.79 -2.60 0.85
N ILE A 143 -12.21 -3.03 -0.37
CA ILE A 143 -12.83 -4.33 -0.63
C ILE A 143 -12.07 -5.14 -1.69
N ARG A 144 -12.53 -6.37 -1.89
CA ARG A 144 -12.31 -7.21 -3.08
C ARG A 144 -13.63 -7.30 -3.88
N THR A 145 -13.59 -7.91 -5.08
CA THR A 145 -14.76 -8.05 -5.95
C THR A 145 -15.83 -9.00 -5.40
N GLY A 146 -15.48 -9.81 -4.41
CA GLY A 146 -16.39 -10.73 -3.73
C GLY A 146 -15.65 -11.82 -2.95
N TRP A 147 -16.38 -12.79 -2.41
CA TRP A 147 -15.81 -13.92 -1.69
C TRP A 147 -15.09 -14.91 -2.62
N ASP A 148 -15.76 -15.31 -3.69
CA ASP A 148 -15.26 -16.17 -4.76
C ASP A 148 -15.86 -15.73 -6.11
N ARG A 149 -15.57 -16.48 -7.18
CA ARG A 149 -15.98 -16.13 -8.54
C ARG A 149 -17.49 -16.24 -8.78
N ASP A 150 -18.17 -17.10 -8.03
CA ASP A 150 -19.63 -17.30 -8.11
C ASP A 150 -20.37 -16.30 -7.21
N ASN A 151 -19.69 -15.71 -6.24
CA ASN A 151 -20.21 -14.78 -5.25
C ASN A 151 -19.47 -13.42 -5.32
N LYS A 152 -19.51 -12.78 -6.50
CA LYS A 152 -19.03 -11.42 -6.72
C LYS A 152 -20.11 -10.40 -6.40
N ASN A 153 -20.06 -9.82 -5.22
CA ASN A 153 -21.05 -8.82 -4.76
C ASN A 153 -20.44 -7.43 -4.53
N GLY A 154 -19.25 -7.18 -5.07
CA GLY A 154 -18.57 -5.87 -4.92
C GLY A 154 -19.44 -4.68 -5.34
N LEU A 155 -20.28 -4.82 -6.36
CA LEU A 155 -21.22 -3.79 -6.80
C LEU A 155 -22.31 -3.50 -5.74
N THR A 156 -22.88 -4.53 -5.13
CA THR A 156 -23.87 -4.40 -4.04
C THR A 156 -23.23 -3.71 -2.83
N VAL A 157 -22.05 -4.16 -2.44
CA VAL A 157 -21.29 -3.57 -1.31
C VAL A 157 -20.93 -2.11 -1.60
N ALA A 158 -20.60 -1.74 -2.83
CA ALA A 158 -20.32 -0.35 -3.20
C ALA A 158 -21.54 0.57 -3.02
N LYS A 159 -22.76 0.09 -3.41
CA LYS A 159 -24.02 0.83 -3.19
C LYS A 159 -24.34 0.99 -1.69
N ILE A 160 -24.15 -0.08 -0.92
CA ILE A 160 -24.30 -0.04 0.55
C ILE A 160 -23.33 0.98 1.15
N ALA A 161 -22.08 0.99 0.69
CA ALA A 161 -21.05 1.91 1.16
C ALA A 161 -21.44 3.37 0.88
N GLU A 162 -21.90 3.69 -0.32
CA GLU A 162 -22.35 5.04 -0.67
C GLU A 162 -23.56 5.47 0.19
N GLN A 163 -24.55 4.59 0.39
CA GLN A 163 -25.72 4.85 1.23
C GLN A 163 -25.34 5.08 2.70
N ALA A 164 -24.29 4.39 3.19
CA ALA A 164 -23.79 4.55 4.54
C ALA A 164 -22.93 5.84 4.73
N GLY A 165 -22.58 6.55 3.65
CA GLY A 165 -21.79 7.79 3.72
C GLY A 165 -20.28 7.58 3.58
N ILE A 166 -19.84 6.45 3.02
CA ILE A 166 -18.43 6.24 2.67
C ILE A 166 -18.01 7.26 1.61
N THR A 167 -16.88 7.93 1.82
CA THR A 167 -16.41 9.02 0.96
C THR A 167 -15.55 8.54 -0.21
N ALA A 168 -14.88 7.39 -0.06
CA ALA A 168 -14.12 6.76 -1.14
C ALA A 168 -14.03 5.25 -0.97
N LEU A 169 -14.01 4.54 -2.10
CA LEU A 169 -13.95 3.09 -2.18
C LEU A 169 -12.73 2.63 -2.98
N ALA A 170 -11.90 1.76 -2.39
CA ALA A 170 -10.82 1.09 -3.10
C ALA A 170 -11.18 -0.37 -3.38
N VAL A 171 -11.11 -0.79 -4.64
CA VAL A 171 -11.53 -2.13 -5.06
C VAL A 171 -10.33 -2.90 -5.63
N HIS A 172 -9.97 -4.02 -4.98
CA HIS A 172 -9.00 -4.94 -5.55
C HIS A 172 -9.69 -5.88 -6.53
N GLY A 173 -9.25 -5.88 -7.78
CA GLY A 173 -9.80 -6.67 -8.90
C GLY A 173 -9.59 -8.19 -8.78
N ARG A 174 -9.74 -8.74 -7.60
CA ARG A 174 -9.71 -10.19 -7.29
C ARG A 174 -10.74 -10.50 -6.22
N THR A 175 -11.27 -11.73 -6.27
CA THR A 175 -12.07 -12.26 -5.16
C THR A 175 -11.15 -12.68 -4.00
N ARG A 176 -11.73 -12.98 -2.84
CA ARG A 176 -10.98 -13.54 -1.70
C ARG A 176 -10.36 -14.89 -2.07
N ALA A 177 -11.09 -15.74 -2.80
CA ALA A 177 -10.62 -17.07 -3.17
C ALA A 177 -9.42 -17.04 -4.11
N ASP A 178 -9.33 -16.06 -4.99
CA ASP A 178 -8.20 -15.91 -5.91
C ASP A 178 -6.89 -15.58 -5.18
N LEU A 179 -6.92 -15.06 -3.96
CA LEU A 179 -5.74 -14.59 -3.21
C LEU A 179 -4.93 -13.58 -4.05
N TYR A 180 -3.83 -14.06 -4.66
CA TYR A 180 -2.95 -13.31 -5.57
C TYR A 180 -2.66 -14.11 -6.85
N THR A 181 -3.41 -15.19 -7.11
CA THR A 181 -3.27 -16.01 -8.31
C THR A 181 -4.00 -15.40 -9.50
N GLY A 182 -3.58 -15.76 -10.71
CA GLY A 182 -4.15 -15.20 -11.94
C GLY A 182 -3.93 -13.69 -12.07
N GLU A 183 -4.71 -13.05 -12.92
CA GLU A 183 -4.70 -11.60 -13.15
C GLU A 183 -5.85 -10.91 -12.40
N ALA A 184 -5.64 -9.65 -12.03
CA ALA A 184 -6.72 -8.81 -11.53
C ALA A 184 -7.66 -8.45 -12.67
N GLU A 185 -8.96 -8.54 -12.45
CA GLU A 185 -10.00 -8.11 -13.38
C GLU A 185 -10.45 -6.69 -13.06
N TYR A 186 -10.90 -5.97 -14.06
CA TYR A 186 -11.26 -4.57 -13.92
C TYR A 186 -12.73 -4.28 -14.25
N ASP A 187 -13.47 -5.24 -14.79
CA ASP A 187 -14.87 -5.09 -15.19
C ASP A 187 -15.79 -4.78 -14.00
N THR A 188 -15.59 -5.47 -12.88
CA THR A 188 -16.32 -5.17 -11.63
C THR A 188 -16.02 -3.76 -11.13
N ILE A 189 -14.77 -3.29 -11.26
CA ILE A 189 -14.39 -1.92 -10.86
C ILE A 189 -15.07 -0.88 -11.76
N ALA A 190 -15.10 -1.13 -13.08
CA ALA A 190 -15.80 -0.28 -14.04
C ALA A 190 -17.31 -0.21 -13.74
N ALA A 191 -17.95 -1.35 -13.48
CA ALA A 191 -19.37 -1.41 -13.11
C ALA A 191 -19.66 -0.66 -11.80
N ILE A 192 -18.79 -0.77 -10.81
CA ILE A 192 -18.88 0.01 -9.56
C ILE A 192 -18.79 1.50 -9.87
N LYS A 193 -17.76 1.94 -10.62
CA LYS A 193 -17.58 3.37 -10.91
C LYS A 193 -18.76 3.98 -11.67
N GLN A 194 -19.40 3.22 -12.54
CA GLN A 194 -20.62 3.66 -13.24
C GLN A 194 -21.86 3.76 -12.34
N ALA A 195 -21.89 3.00 -11.24
CA ALA A 195 -23.05 2.86 -10.38
C ALA A 195 -23.05 3.77 -9.14
N VAL A 196 -21.91 4.37 -8.79
CA VAL A 196 -21.76 5.21 -7.60
C VAL A 196 -21.13 6.57 -7.95
N SER A 197 -21.46 7.59 -7.17
CA SER A 197 -20.94 8.94 -7.32
C SER A 197 -19.70 9.20 -6.46
N MET A 198 -19.47 8.39 -5.41
CA MET A 198 -18.28 8.52 -4.55
C MET A 198 -16.99 8.24 -5.33
N THR A 199 -15.86 8.70 -4.76
CA THR A 199 -14.52 8.45 -5.32
C THR A 199 -14.19 6.96 -5.33
N VAL A 200 -13.76 6.43 -6.48
CA VAL A 200 -13.39 5.01 -6.65
C VAL A 200 -11.93 4.88 -7.06
N PHE A 201 -11.19 4.04 -6.36
CA PHE A 201 -9.80 3.70 -6.67
C PHE A 201 -9.68 2.26 -7.16
N ALA A 202 -9.03 2.06 -8.31
CA ALA A 202 -8.73 0.73 -8.82
C ALA A 202 -7.43 0.19 -8.20
N ASN A 203 -7.44 -1.10 -7.83
CA ASN A 203 -6.29 -1.80 -7.26
C ASN A 203 -6.14 -3.19 -7.87
N GLY A 204 -4.91 -3.63 -8.06
CA GLY A 204 -4.56 -4.97 -8.56
C GLY A 204 -3.63 -4.90 -9.76
N ASP A 205 -2.46 -5.56 -9.66
CA ASP A 205 -1.46 -5.76 -10.71
C ASP A 205 -1.04 -4.50 -11.51
N ILE A 206 -1.04 -3.35 -10.85
CA ILE A 206 -0.61 -2.08 -11.43
C ILE A 206 0.89 -1.92 -11.13
N ASP A 207 1.73 -2.24 -12.08
CA ASP A 207 3.18 -2.39 -11.95
C ASP A 207 3.99 -1.52 -12.91
N SER A 208 3.32 -0.81 -13.82
CA SER A 208 3.96 0.12 -14.76
C SER A 208 3.07 1.33 -15.05
N ALA A 209 3.67 2.37 -15.60
CA ALA A 209 2.99 3.60 -15.99
C ALA A 209 1.93 3.34 -17.08
N GLU A 210 2.24 2.49 -18.06
CA GLU A 210 1.34 2.11 -19.14
C GLU A 210 0.15 1.28 -18.60
N LYS A 211 0.42 0.35 -17.67
CA LYS A 211 -0.64 -0.42 -17.01
C LYS A 211 -1.56 0.51 -16.20
N ALA A 212 -0.99 1.48 -15.49
CA ALA A 212 -1.76 2.49 -14.74
C ALA A 212 -2.73 3.24 -15.66
N ARG A 213 -2.28 3.73 -16.82
CA ARG A 213 -3.13 4.40 -17.81
C ARG A 213 -4.22 3.48 -18.36
N ARG A 214 -3.86 2.23 -18.72
CA ARG A 214 -4.85 1.24 -19.21
C ARG A 214 -5.94 0.96 -18.18
N VAL A 215 -5.55 0.80 -16.90
CA VAL A 215 -6.51 0.52 -15.82
C VAL A 215 -7.45 1.71 -15.59
N LEU A 216 -6.93 2.94 -15.54
CA LEU A 216 -7.76 4.14 -15.44
C LEU A 216 -8.74 4.26 -16.59
N HIS A 217 -8.29 4.01 -17.83
CA HIS A 217 -9.15 4.07 -19.00
C HIS A 217 -10.22 2.97 -18.99
N ALA A 218 -9.85 1.74 -18.64
CA ALA A 218 -10.77 0.60 -18.64
C ALA A 218 -11.83 0.71 -17.52
N THR A 219 -11.46 1.29 -16.37
CA THR A 219 -12.35 1.33 -15.20
C THR A 219 -13.11 2.64 -15.05
N GLY A 220 -12.59 3.73 -15.62
CA GLY A 220 -13.05 5.09 -15.32
C GLY A 220 -12.82 5.52 -13.86
N ALA A 221 -12.03 4.77 -13.08
CA ALA A 221 -11.72 5.07 -11.70
C ALA A 221 -11.05 6.45 -11.55
N ASP A 222 -11.26 7.10 -10.41
CA ASP A 222 -10.72 8.43 -10.11
C ASP A 222 -9.22 8.40 -9.78
N GLY A 223 -8.72 7.21 -9.35
CA GLY A 223 -7.31 7.01 -9.03
C GLY A 223 -6.96 5.54 -8.86
N LEU A 224 -5.74 5.29 -8.40
CA LEU A 224 -5.14 3.95 -8.32
C LEU A 224 -4.55 3.68 -6.94
N LEU A 225 -4.71 2.45 -6.44
CA LEU A 225 -3.94 1.94 -5.31
C LEU A 225 -2.80 1.05 -5.82
N ILE A 226 -1.56 1.40 -5.45
CA ILE A 226 -0.36 0.65 -5.79
C ILE A 226 0.09 -0.13 -4.55
N GLY A 227 0.19 -1.45 -4.69
CA GLY A 227 0.63 -2.34 -3.61
C GLY A 227 2.03 -2.89 -3.87
N ARG A 228 2.10 -4.18 -4.21
CA ARG A 228 3.34 -4.95 -4.36
C ARG A 228 4.38 -4.32 -5.29
N ALA A 229 3.94 -3.62 -6.33
CA ALA A 229 4.83 -2.96 -7.27
C ALA A 229 5.67 -1.80 -6.66
N ALA A 230 5.26 -1.28 -5.48
CA ALA A 230 6.04 -0.30 -4.74
C ALA A 230 7.17 -0.93 -3.90
N GLN A 231 7.13 -2.26 -3.67
CA GLN A 231 8.15 -2.97 -2.89
C GLN A 231 9.47 -2.98 -3.66
N GLY A 232 10.49 -2.35 -3.08
CA GLY A 232 11.80 -2.19 -3.75
C GLY A 232 11.82 -1.17 -4.89
N ARG A 233 10.68 -0.56 -5.18
CA ARG A 233 10.51 0.47 -6.24
C ARG A 233 9.57 1.60 -5.77
N PRO A 234 9.85 2.26 -4.64
CA PRO A 234 8.96 3.29 -4.11
C PRO A 234 8.82 4.50 -5.04
N TRP A 235 9.73 4.69 -5.98
CA TRP A 235 9.66 5.73 -7.04
C TRP A 235 8.63 5.43 -8.15
N ILE A 236 7.96 4.27 -8.12
CA ILE A 236 6.88 3.94 -9.08
C ILE A 236 5.77 5.00 -9.11
N PHE A 237 5.51 5.67 -7.98
CA PHE A 237 4.54 6.75 -7.91
C PHE A 237 4.95 7.94 -8.77
N ARG A 238 6.22 8.35 -8.71
CA ARG A 238 6.78 9.41 -9.56
C ARG A 238 6.74 9.03 -11.05
N GLU A 239 7.06 7.78 -11.38
CA GLU A 239 7.01 7.28 -12.74
C GLU A 239 5.59 7.31 -13.32
N ILE A 240 4.62 6.80 -12.57
CA ILE A 240 3.21 6.78 -13.00
C ILE A 240 2.66 8.22 -13.09
N GLU A 241 2.91 9.06 -12.10
CA GLU A 241 2.43 10.45 -12.09
C GLU A 241 2.96 11.23 -13.30
N HIS A 242 4.27 11.13 -13.56
CA HIS A 242 4.89 11.79 -14.72
C HIS A 242 4.24 11.34 -16.03
N PHE A 243 4.13 10.02 -16.24
CA PHE A 243 3.54 9.45 -17.45
C PHE A 243 2.07 9.84 -17.65
N LEU A 244 1.27 9.82 -16.59
CA LEU A 244 -0.14 10.21 -16.67
C LEU A 244 -0.31 11.70 -16.98
N ARG A 245 0.65 12.54 -16.61
CA ARG A 245 0.63 13.98 -16.85
C ARG A 245 1.18 14.35 -18.24
N THR A 246 2.25 13.69 -18.70
CA THR A 246 3.00 14.09 -19.91
C THR A 246 2.84 13.11 -21.08
N GLY A 247 2.51 11.85 -20.81
CA GLY A 247 2.54 10.76 -21.79
C GLY A 247 3.93 10.17 -22.01
N GLU A 248 4.97 10.71 -21.37
CA GLU A 248 6.35 10.28 -21.51
C GLU A 248 6.77 9.35 -20.36
N VAL A 249 7.49 8.28 -20.68
CA VAL A 249 8.05 7.35 -19.70
C VAL A 249 9.34 7.94 -19.13
N LEU A 250 9.44 8.03 -17.81
CA LEU A 250 10.70 8.37 -17.15
C LEU A 250 11.73 7.24 -17.34
N PRO A 251 12.99 7.57 -17.55
CA PRO A 251 14.06 6.57 -17.51
C PRO A 251 14.10 5.90 -16.13
N ALA A 252 14.57 4.66 -16.09
CA ALA A 252 14.84 3.98 -14.83
C ALA A 252 15.83 4.82 -13.99
N PRO A 253 15.69 4.85 -12.67
CA PRO A 253 16.65 5.56 -11.82
C PRO A 253 18.05 4.94 -11.95
N GLU A 254 19.05 5.78 -11.94
CA GLU A 254 20.45 5.35 -11.91
C GLU A 254 20.76 4.59 -10.62
N LEU A 255 21.76 3.71 -10.65
CA LEU A 255 22.14 2.91 -9.48
C LEU A 255 22.49 3.75 -8.26
N VAL A 256 23.09 4.91 -8.45
CA VAL A 256 23.42 5.85 -7.38
C VAL A 256 22.16 6.40 -6.69
N GLU A 257 21.08 6.65 -7.45
CA GLU A 257 19.79 7.06 -6.87
C GLU A 257 19.13 5.90 -6.11
N VAL A 258 19.17 4.70 -6.66
CA VAL A 258 18.64 3.48 -6.00
C VAL A 258 19.37 3.23 -4.69
N GLU A 259 20.71 3.31 -4.67
CA GLU A 259 21.53 3.19 -3.46
C GLU A 259 21.12 4.22 -2.41
N ARG A 260 21.03 5.50 -2.78
CA ARG A 260 20.66 6.58 -1.89
C ARG A 260 19.28 6.34 -1.25
N ILE A 261 18.26 5.99 -2.07
CA ILE A 261 16.90 5.71 -1.58
C ILE A 261 16.91 4.50 -0.64
N LEU A 262 17.62 3.45 -1.00
CA LEU A 262 17.72 2.25 -0.17
C LEU A 262 18.40 2.54 1.17
N LEU A 263 19.51 3.27 1.20
CA LEU A 263 20.23 3.64 2.43
C LEU A 263 19.38 4.54 3.32
N GLU A 264 18.65 5.51 2.76
CA GLU A 264 17.71 6.34 3.50
C GLU A 264 16.60 5.50 4.14
N HIS A 265 16.00 4.55 3.37
CA HIS A 265 14.97 3.66 3.89
C HIS A 265 15.52 2.75 4.98
N LEU A 266 16.72 2.19 4.79
CA LEU A 266 17.41 1.35 5.77
C LEU A 266 17.64 2.09 7.08
N ALA A 267 18.17 3.31 7.02
CA ALA A 267 18.38 4.15 8.19
C ALA A 267 17.08 4.47 8.93
N ALA A 268 15.99 4.77 8.20
CA ALA A 268 14.67 5.01 8.77
C ALA A 268 14.09 3.76 9.46
N LEU A 269 14.26 2.57 8.87
CA LEU A 269 13.85 1.30 9.48
C LEU A 269 14.62 1.02 10.79
N HIS A 270 15.95 1.25 10.80
CA HIS A 270 16.76 1.06 11.99
C HIS A 270 16.36 2.05 13.10
N ALA A 271 16.14 3.32 12.76
CA ALA A 271 15.69 4.34 13.71
C ALA A 271 14.31 4.02 14.30
N PHE A 272 13.36 3.59 13.46
CA PHE A 272 11.98 3.33 13.89
C PHE A 272 11.82 2.05 14.73
N TYR A 273 12.48 0.96 14.34
CA TYR A 273 12.34 -0.33 14.99
C TYR A 273 13.42 -0.66 16.02
N GLY A 274 14.54 0.09 16.02
CA GLY A 274 15.73 -0.17 16.83
C GLY A 274 16.58 -1.32 16.26
N ASP A 275 17.72 -1.56 16.88
CA ASP A 275 18.78 -2.42 16.34
C ASP A 275 18.36 -3.84 16.04
N VAL A 276 17.58 -4.48 16.91
CA VAL A 276 17.19 -5.89 16.73
C VAL A 276 16.09 -6.07 15.69
N MET A 277 14.99 -5.30 15.81
CA MET A 277 13.85 -5.47 14.92
C MET A 277 14.07 -4.76 13.59
N GLY A 278 14.75 -3.61 13.58
CA GLY A 278 15.11 -2.88 12.37
C GLY A 278 15.94 -3.74 11.44
N VAL A 279 16.97 -4.39 11.96
CA VAL A 279 17.81 -5.34 11.21
C VAL A 279 17.00 -6.46 10.57
N ARG A 280 16.07 -7.08 11.33
CA ARG A 280 15.23 -8.18 10.81
C ARG A 280 14.24 -7.72 9.75
N ILE A 281 13.63 -6.55 9.96
CA ILE A 281 12.63 -5.99 9.03
C ILE A 281 13.31 -5.52 7.74
N ALA A 282 14.48 -4.92 7.83
CA ALA A 282 15.27 -4.47 6.70
C ALA A 282 15.56 -5.56 5.67
N ARG A 283 15.78 -6.81 6.11
CA ARG A 283 16.13 -7.95 5.24
C ARG A 283 15.18 -8.13 4.06
N LYS A 284 13.88 -8.02 4.28
CA LYS A 284 12.88 -8.15 3.20
C LYS A 284 12.91 -6.94 2.25
N HIS A 285 12.99 -5.71 2.79
CA HIS A 285 13.01 -4.50 1.98
C HIS A 285 14.24 -4.45 1.10
N VAL A 286 15.44 -4.66 1.66
CA VAL A 286 16.69 -4.72 0.89
C VAL A 286 16.61 -5.80 -0.19
N GLY A 287 16.06 -6.99 0.15
CA GLY A 287 15.85 -8.06 -0.82
C GLY A 287 14.97 -7.65 -1.99
N TRP A 288 13.97 -6.79 -1.79
CA TRP A 288 13.11 -6.29 -2.87
C TRP A 288 13.81 -5.27 -3.77
N TYR A 289 14.56 -4.32 -3.19
CA TYR A 289 15.32 -3.33 -3.98
C TYR A 289 16.33 -3.96 -4.93
N LEU A 290 16.94 -5.06 -4.50
CA LEU A 290 18.01 -5.70 -5.25
C LEU A 290 17.53 -6.86 -6.12
N ALA A 291 16.24 -7.21 -6.08
CA ALA A 291 15.72 -8.45 -6.70
C ALA A 291 16.05 -8.62 -8.18
N THR A 292 16.17 -7.52 -8.92
CA THR A 292 16.45 -7.49 -10.36
C THR A 292 17.92 -7.26 -10.70
N LEU A 293 18.77 -7.01 -9.71
CA LEU A 293 20.18 -6.72 -9.94
C LEU A 293 21.01 -8.00 -10.00
N PRO A 294 22.04 -8.08 -10.86
CA PRO A 294 22.97 -9.21 -10.88
C PRO A 294 23.60 -9.45 -9.50
N GLY A 295 23.81 -10.69 -9.08
CA GLY A 295 24.41 -11.03 -7.76
C GLY A 295 23.51 -10.80 -6.56
N ALA A 296 22.23 -10.45 -6.76
CA ALA A 296 21.26 -10.19 -5.67
C ALA A 296 21.04 -11.42 -4.78
N LYS A 297 21.11 -12.63 -5.32
CA LYS A 297 20.89 -13.87 -4.57
C LYS A 297 22.00 -14.11 -3.53
N GLU A 298 23.23 -14.00 -3.95
CA GLU A 298 24.44 -14.15 -3.11
C GLU A 298 24.50 -13.05 -2.05
N PHE A 299 24.29 -11.82 -2.47
CA PHE A 299 24.19 -10.69 -1.56
C PHE A 299 23.11 -10.90 -0.49
N ARG A 300 21.90 -11.30 -0.89
CA ARG A 300 20.80 -11.54 0.06
C ARG A 300 21.15 -12.64 1.07
N ALA A 301 21.84 -13.71 0.65
CA ALA A 301 22.28 -14.77 1.55
C ALA A 301 23.24 -14.27 2.61
N GLN A 302 24.19 -13.38 2.24
CA GLN A 302 25.13 -12.71 3.15
C GLN A 302 24.39 -11.71 4.04
N PHE A 303 23.62 -10.78 3.47
CA PHE A 303 22.90 -9.73 4.16
C PHE A 303 21.96 -10.26 5.24
N ASN A 304 21.29 -11.36 4.99
CA ASN A 304 20.35 -11.96 5.93
C ASN A 304 21.00 -12.56 7.19
N ARG A 305 22.34 -12.72 7.20
CA ARG A 305 23.12 -13.18 8.37
C ARG A 305 23.59 -12.04 9.26
N LEU A 306 23.55 -10.80 8.74
CA LEU A 306 23.97 -9.64 9.51
C LEU A 306 22.94 -9.34 10.60
N ASP A 307 23.42 -9.03 11.80
CA ASP A 307 22.62 -8.72 12.99
C ASP A 307 22.91 -7.32 13.57
N GLU A 308 23.83 -6.57 12.94
CA GLU A 308 24.16 -5.20 13.28
C GLU A 308 23.76 -4.20 12.20
N THR A 309 23.23 -3.05 12.61
CA THR A 309 22.77 -1.99 11.70
C THR A 309 23.89 -1.42 10.84
N GLN A 310 25.07 -1.20 11.44
CA GLN A 310 26.24 -0.66 10.74
C GLN A 310 26.75 -1.64 9.68
N ALA A 311 26.80 -2.94 10.00
CA ALA A 311 27.19 -3.98 9.06
C ALA A 311 26.24 -4.03 7.85
N GLN A 312 24.91 -3.89 8.07
CA GLN A 312 23.94 -3.82 6.98
C GLN A 312 24.18 -2.63 6.06
N VAL A 313 24.44 -1.44 6.61
CA VAL A 313 24.73 -0.23 5.83
C VAL A 313 26.02 -0.39 5.03
N ALA A 314 27.10 -0.87 5.66
CA ALA A 314 28.38 -1.07 4.99
C ALA A 314 28.26 -2.06 3.82
N THR A 315 27.59 -3.19 4.04
CA THR A 315 27.40 -4.23 3.02
C THR A 315 26.58 -3.73 1.83
N VAL A 316 25.56 -2.88 2.05
CA VAL A 316 24.81 -2.24 0.94
C VAL A 316 25.74 -1.33 0.13
N ARG A 317 26.52 -0.47 0.76
CA ARG A 317 27.48 0.42 0.08
C ARG A 317 28.51 -0.36 -0.74
N GLU A 318 29.09 -1.41 -0.18
CA GLU A 318 30.05 -2.28 -0.88
C GLU A 318 29.42 -2.93 -2.11
N PHE A 319 28.15 -3.35 -2.02
CA PHE A 319 27.44 -3.94 -3.17
C PHE A 319 27.29 -2.96 -4.33
N PHE A 320 26.98 -1.70 -4.07
CA PHE A 320 26.86 -0.68 -5.13
C PHE A 320 28.22 -0.20 -5.63
N ALA A 321 29.22 0.06 -4.75
CA ALA A 321 30.57 0.46 -5.13
C ALA A 321 31.27 -0.55 -6.07
N GLY A 322 31.00 -1.85 -5.92
CA GLY A 322 31.49 -2.89 -6.81
C GLY A 322 30.93 -2.81 -8.23
N ARG A 323 29.76 -2.17 -8.43
CA ARG A 323 29.08 -2.07 -9.72
C ARG A 323 29.50 -0.85 -10.54
N ASP A 324 29.75 0.27 -9.92
CA ASP A 324 30.28 1.45 -10.61
C ASP A 324 31.62 1.16 -11.32
N LYS A 325 32.43 0.28 -10.71
CA LYS A 325 33.69 -0.15 -11.31
C LYS A 325 33.52 -1.09 -12.51
N SER A 326 32.45 -1.88 -12.57
CA SER A 326 32.19 -2.80 -13.69
C SER A 326 31.60 -2.10 -14.93
N LEU A 327 30.96 -0.96 -14.75
CA LEU A 327 30.46 -0.13 -15.85
C LEU A 327 31.59 0.73 -16.49
N GLY A 328 32.67 0.99 -15.76
CA GLY A 328 33.84 1.75 -16.27
C GLY A 328 34.89 0.93 -17.00
N THR A 329 34.80 -0.41 -17.04
CA THR A 329 35.80 -1.28 -17.70
C THR A 329 35.30 -1.89 -19.03
N GLY A 330 34.15 -1.46 -19.54
CA GLY A 330 33.52 -2.00 -20.75
C GLY A 330 33.82 -1.24 -22.06
N ASP A 331 34.59 -0.13 -22.05
CA ASP A 331 34.94 0.60 -23.26
C ASP A 331 36.48 0.64 -23.47
N GLY A 332 37.03 -0.35 -24.13
CA GLY A 332 38.45 -0.31 -24.48
C GLY A 332 39.03 -1.52 -25.17
N GLU A 333 38.29 -2.26 -25.97
CA GLU A 333 38.94 -3.10 -26.98
C GLU A 333 38.37 -2.75 -28.35
N GLY A 334 39.13 -1.86 -28.98
CA GLY A 334 38.93 -1.45 -30.37
C GLY A 334 39.07 -2.63 -31.34
N VAL A 335 38.16 -2.68 -32.27
CA VAL A 335 38.35 -3.43 -33.50
C VAL A 335 39.37 -2.67 -34.33
N ALA A 336 40.57 -3.23 -34.45
CA ALA A 336 41.52 -2.91 -35.52
C ALA A 336 41.84 -4.21 -36.26
N ALA A 337 41.62 -4.13 -37.57
CA ALA A 337 41.94 -4.99 -38.71
C ALA A 337 40.80 -5.87 -39.23
#